data_5192ac38ce1d16e79ff70f5766201518
#
_entry.id   5192ac38ce1d16e79ff70f5766201518
#
_cell.length_a   1.000
_cell.length_b   1.000
_cell.length_c   1.000
_cell.angle_alpha   90.00
_cell.angle_beta   90.00
_cell.angle_gamma   90.00
#
_symmetry.space_group_name_H-M   'P 1'
#
loop_
_entity.id
_entity.type
_entity.pdbx_description
1 polymer ?
#
loop_
_entity_poly.entity_id
_entity_poly.type
_entity_poly.pdbx_seq_one_letter_code
_entity_poly.pdbx_strand_id
1 'polypeptide(L)'
;KIPILNGIYTDRNGDFRVSYPRNLFPVPNVSGISEGYLRPAYGIQHFADVGGMDRGGINWLDEMYRVCGSKLVKISKTGAVTVLGDVGGSDPVVMDYSFDRLAINSDKKLFYWDGATLTQVTDVDLRDVYDFVFVDGYFMTTDGEFLVVTELNDPMSVNPLKYGSSEVDPDPIMRVLKLRGEIHAINRYTSE
;
A
#
# COMPACT_ATOMS: atom_id res chain seq x y z
N LYS A 1 -27.95 31.13 3.40
CA LYS A 1 -27.63 29.87 4.07
C LYS A 1 -26.33 29.36 3.48
N ILE A 2 -25.28 29.20 4.30
CA ILE A 2 -23.98 28.68 3.84
C ILE A 2 -24.07 27.17 3.94
N PRO A 3 -23.89 26.37 2.87
CA PRO A 3 -23.98 24.91 2.91
C PRO A 3 -22.67 24.31 3.47
N ILE A 4 -22.48 24.44 4.78
CA ILE A 4 -21.26 23.98 5.48
C ILE A 4 -21.15 22.44 5.51
N LEU A 5 -22.27 21.74 5.34
CA LEU A 5 -22.35 20.29 5.52
C LEU A 5 -22.27 19.48 4.24
N ASN A 6 -22.30 20.11 3.08
CA ASN A 6 -22.31 19.42 1.79
C ASN A 6 -20.89 19.09 1.26
N GLY A 7 -19.88 19.08 2.15
CA GLY A 7 -18.52 18.76 1.77
C GLY A 7 -17.79 19.87 1.03
N ILE A 8 -16.72 19.51 0.36
CA ILE A 8 -15.91 20.44 -0.44
C ILE A 8 -16.69 20.80 -1.70
N TYR A 9 -17.14 22.04 -1.78
CA TYR A 9 -17.75 22.57 -2.99
C TYR A 9 -16.67 23.29 -3.80
N THR A 10 -16.25 22.68 -4.91
CA THR A 10 -15.30 23.27 -5.86
C THR A 10 -16.09 23.82 -7.05
N ASP A 11 -16.14 25.14 -7.18
CA ASP A 11 -16.63 25.78 -8.40
C ASP A 11 -15.45 26.03 -9.35
N ARG A 12 -15.61 25.68 -10.63
CA ARG A 12 -14.61 25.91 -11.68
C ARG A 12 -14.31 27.39 -11.91
N ASN A 13 -15.16 28.30 -11.47
CA ASN A 13 -15.00 29.73 -11.71
C ASN A 13 -14.26 30.49 -10.60
N GLY A 14 -13.70 29.80 -9.61
CA GLY A 14 -12.92 30.43 -8.53
C GLY A 14 -13.71 31.45 -7.68
N ASP A 15 -15.04 31.37 -7.69
CA ASP A 15 -15.94 32.24 -6.93
C ASP A 15 -15.81 31.93 -5.42
N PHE A 16 -16.08 32.94 -4.58
CA PHE A 16 -16.07 32.89 -3.10
C PHE A 16 -16.97 31.79 -2.48
N ARG A 17 -17.69 31.04 -3.27
CA ARG A 17 -18.50 29.90 -2.86
C ARG A 17 -17.68 28.66 -2.51
N VAL A 18 -16.39 28.65 -2.82
CA VAL A 18 -15.48 27.56 -2.45
C VAL A 18 -15.15 27.72 -0.97
N SER A 19 -15.88 27.03 -0.13
CA SER A 19 -15.55 26.91 1.29
C SER A 19 -15.27 25.47 1.63
N TYR A 20 -14.15 25.23 2.31
CA TYR A 20 -13.84 23.94 2.88
C TYR A 20 -13.48 24.11 4.35
N PRO A 21 -13.94 23.23 5.22
CA PRO A 21 -13.58 23.29 6.62
C PRO A 21 -12.12 22.89 6.80
N ARG A 22 -11.35 23.69 7.52
CA ARG A 22 -9.98 23.32 7.95
C ARG A 22 -10.04 22.75 9.37
N ASN A 23 -9.51 21.55 9.55
CA ASN A 23 -9.50 20.84 10.84
C ASN A 23 -10.89 20.63 11.45
N LEU A 24 -11.92 20.54 10.61
CA LEU A 24 -13.30 20.32 11.01
C LEU A 24 -13.93 19.25 10.11
N PHE A 25 -14.72 18.36 10.71
CA PHE A 25 -15.51 17.37 9.99
C PHE A 25 -16.99 17.74 10.03
N PRO A 26 -17.68 17.75 8.89
CA PRO A 26 -19.12 17.88 8.86
C PRO A 26 -19.78 16.59 9.37
N VAL A 27 -20.62 16.70 10.37
CA VAL A 27 -21.39 15.58 10.93
C VAL A 27 -22.86 15.84 10.62
N PRO A 28 -23.48 15.06 9.71
CA PRO A 28 -24.89 15.19 9.39
C PRO A 28 -25.77 14.72 10.56
N ASN A 29 -26.83 15.43 10.82
CA ASN A 29 -27.88 14.96 11.73
C ASN A 29 -28.94 14.18 10.94
N VAL A 30 -29.29 13.02 11.43
CA VAL A 30 -30.34 12.17 10.85
C VAL A 30 -31.73 12.71 11.19
N SER A 31 -31.84 13.42 12.32
CA SER A 31 -33.09 14.03 12.77
C SER A 31 -32.82 15.33 13.53
N GLY A 32 -33.69 16.33 13.34
CA GLY A 32 -33.59 17.62 14.03
C GLY A 32 -33.76 18.82 13.11
N ILE A 33 -33.74 20.02 13.70
CA ILE A 33 -33.95 21.30 13.00
C ILE A 33 -32.72 21.68 12.17
N SER A 34 -31.53 21.22 12.54
CA SER A 34 -30.28 21.50 11.83
C SER A 34 -29.89 20.32 10.94
N GLU A 35 -29.34 20.63 9.78
CA GLU A 35 -28.79 19.60 8.84
C GLU A 35 -27.55 18.90 9.38
N GLY A 36 -26.97 19.39 10.49
CA GLY A 36 -25.80 18.84 11.14
C GLY A 36 -24.93 19.92 11.81
N TYR A 37 -23.72 19.54 12.20
CA TYR A 37 -22.77 20.42 12.85
C TYR A 37 -21.34 20.13 12.38
N LEU A 38 -20.42 21.06 12.65
CA LEU A 38 -19.01 20.88 12.45
C LEU A 38 -18.35 20.38 13.73
N ARG A 39 -17.61 19.30 13.64
CA ARG A 39 -16.83 18.72 14.74
C ARG A 39 -15.34 19.01 14.49
N PRO A 40 -14.56 19.40 15.51
CA PRO A 40 -13.12 19.51 15.40
C PRO A 40 -12.48 18.20 14.95
N ALA A 41 -11.48 18.28 14.08
CA ALA A 41 -10.59 17.15 13.81
C ALA A 41 -9.84 16.78 15.11
N TYR A 42 -9.62 15.48 15.29
CA TYR A 42 -8.76 15.03 16.39
C TYR A 42 -7.33 15.51 16.14
N GLY A 43 -6.64 15.83 17.24
CA GLY A 43 -5.21 16.10 17.19
C GLY A 43 -4.42 14.84 16.79
N ILE A 44 -3.23 15.06 16.25
CA ILE A 44 -2.25 13.98 16.01
C ILE A 44 -1.41 13.84 17.27
N GLN A 45 -1.38 12.63 17.80
CA GLN A 45 -0.55 12.29 18.96
C GLN A 45 0.60 11.40 18.49
N HIS A 46 1.79 11.66 19.00
CA HIS A 46 2.94 10.78 18.80
C HIS A 46 2.64 9.41 19.43
N PHE A 47 2.89 8.34 18.70
CA PHE A 47 2.52 6.98 19.12
C PHE A 47 3.73 6.10 19.42
N ALA A 48 4.76 6.12 18.58
CA ALA A 48 5.96 5.32 18.77
C ALA A 48 7.17 5.97 18.08
N ASP A 49 8.34 5.82 18.66
CA ASP A 49 9.61 6.18 18.03
C ASP A 49 10.23 4.95 17.37
N VAL A 50 10.41 5.06 16.06
CA VAL A 50 11.16 4.08 15.27
C VAL A 50 12.28 4.83 14.56
N GLY A 51 13.50 4.39 14.74
CA GLY A 51 14.65 5.03 14.11
C GLY A 51 14.60 4.96 12.58
N GLY A 52 14.95 6.07 11.91
CA GLY A 52 14.99 6.17 10.45
C GLY A 52 13.72 6.75 9.83
N MET A 53 13.79 7.02 8.53
CA MET A 53 12.66 7.53 7.76
C MET A 53 11.62 6.43 7.54
N ASP A 54 10.36 6.74 7.73
CA ASP A 54 9.25 5.85 7.42
C ASP A 54 9.08 5.71 5.89
N ARG A 55 9.16 4.49 5.40
CA ARG A 55 9.11 4.16 3.97
C ARG A 55 7.82 3.50 3.52
N GLY A 56 6.99 3.07 4.46
CA GLY A 56 5.71 2.45 4.22
C GLY A 56 5.32 1.45 5.31
N GLY A 57 4.09 1.01 5.28
CA GLY A 57 3.60 0.04 6.26
C GLY A 57 2.21 -0.48 5.95
N ILE A 58 1.85 -1.55 6.63
CA ILE A 58 0.58 -2.26 6.48
C ILE A 58 0.15 -2.86 7.81
N ASN A 59 -1.14 -3.08 7.98
CA ASN A 59 -1.66 -3.87 9.08
C ASN A 59 -1.85 -5.32 8.63
N TRP A 60 -1.27 -6.25 9.37
CA TRP A 60 -1.40 -7.67 9.14
C TRP A 60 -1.59 -8.41 10.46
N LEU A 61 -2.55 -9.31 10.54
CA LEU A 61 -2.90 -10.07 11.75
C LEU A 61 -3.11 -9.15 12.99
N ASP A 62 -3.79 -8.03 12.77
CA ASP A 62 -4.12 -7.04 13.82
C ASP A 62 -2.90 -6.32 14.46
N GLU A 63 -1.74 -6.43 13.84
CA GLU A 63 -0.50 -5.76 14.21
C GLU A 63 -0.05 -4.80 13.09
N MET A 64 0.65 -3.74 13.48
CA MET A 64 1.18 -2.76 12.53
C MET A 64 2.61 -3.13 12.14
N TYR A 65 2.85 -3.31 10.85
CA TYR A 65 4.19 -3.53 10.29
C TYR A 65 4.60 -2.31 9.49
N ARG A 66 5.82 -1.84 9.68
CA ARG A 66 6.39 -0.69 8.96
C ARG A 66 7.84 -0.94 8.59
N VAL A 67 8.27 -0.29 7.52
CA VAL A 67 9.69 -0.22 7.19
C VAL A 67 10.19 1.18 7.51
N CYS A 68 11.11 1.27 8.47
CA CYS A 68 11.71 2.51 8.91
C CYS A 68 13.23 2.44 8.72
N GLY A 69 13.80 3.37 7.94
CA GLY A 69 15.15 3.21 7.42
C GLY A 69 15.26 1.91 6.63
N SER A 70 16.21 1.05 6.95
CA SER A 70 16.36 -0.27 6.33
C SER A 70 15.64 -1.40 7.07
N LYS A 71 14.99 -1.10 8.22
CA LYS A 71 14.47 -2.12 9.13
C LYS A 71 12.97 -2.35 8.96
N LEU A 72 12.58 -3.62 8.88
CA LEU A 72 11.20 -4.04 9.11
C LEU A 72 10.95 -4.05 10.62
N VAL A 73 9.90 -3.37 11.05
CA VAL A 73 9.51 -3.29 12.45
C VAL A 73 8.04 -3.64 12.63
N LYS A 74 7.73 -4.20 13.79
CA LYS A 74 6.37 -4.41 14.27
C LYS A 74 6.09 -3.45 15.40
N ILE A 75 4.94 -2.78 15.36
CA ILE A 75 4.49 -1.85 16.38
C ILE A 75 3.20 -2.40 16.98
N SER A 76 3.24 -2.66 18.28
CA SER A 76 2.06 -3.15 19.01
C SER A 76 1.01 -2.05 19.21
N LYS A 77 -0.20 -2.44 19.58
CA LYS A 77 -1.28 -1.51 19.96
C LYS A 77 -0.92 -0.58 21.13
N THR A 78 0.09 -0.92 21.91
CA THR A 78 0.59 -0.09 23.02
C THR A 78 1.76 0.81 22.64
N GLY A 79 2.19 0.79 21.38
CA GLY A 79 3.34 1.56 20.89
C GLY A 79 4.70 0.89 21.09
N ALA A 80 4.75 -0.36 21.56
CA ALA A 80 6.02 -1.08 21.69
C ALA A 80 6.54 -1.49 20.30
N VAL A 81 7.80 -1.17 20.02
CA VAL A 81 8.46 -1.41 18.75
C VAL A 81 9.36 -2.64 18.84
N THR A 82 9.24 -3.53 17.90
CA THR A 82 10.10 -4.71 17.74
C THR A 82 10.73 -4.72 16.35
N VAL A 83 12.06 -4.76 16.28
CA VAL A 83 12.78 -4.89 15.01
C VAL A 83 12.76 -6.35 14.60
N LEU A 84 12.34 -6.64 13.37
CA LEU A 84 12.16 -7.99 12.84
C LEU A 84 13.30 -8.39 11.90
N GLY A 85 13.89 -7.44 11.19
CA GLY A 85 14.99 -7.71 10.26
C GLY A 85 15.35 -6.49 9.41
N ASP A 86 16.25 -6.71 8.47
CA ASP A 86 16.76 -5.69 7.55
C ASP A 86 16.33 -6.02 6.12
N VAL A 87 15.62 -5.08 5.47
CA VAL A 87 15.20 -5.17 4.06
C VAL A 87 16.05 -4.30 3.14
N GLY A 88 17.00 -3.54 3.69
CA GLY A 88 17.85 -2.63 2.93
C GLY A 88 17.08 -1.49 2.27
N GLY A 89 17.77 -0.75 1.39
CA GLY A 89 17.19 0.28 0.54
C GLY A 89 16.84 1.58 1.26
N SER A 90 16.36 2.56 0.49
CA SER A 90 15.99 3.90 0.98
C SER A 90 14.68 4.41 0.40
N ASP A 91 14.22 3.85 -0.72
CA ASP A 91 13.01 4.29 -1.40
C ASP A 91 11.73 3.77 -0.71
N PRO A 92 10.56 4.33 -1.00
CA PRO A 92 9.29 3.80 -0.51
C PRO A 92 9.15 2.30 -0.79
N VAL A 93 8.60 1.56 0.17
CA VAL A 93 8.34 0.12 0.04
C VAL A 93 6.92 -0.15 -0.41
N VAL A 94 6.74 -1.24 -1.14
CA VAL A 94 5.43 -1.83 -1.40
C VAL A 94 5.23 -3.01 -0.46
N MET A 95 4.06 -3.13 0.13
CA MET A 95 3.72 -4.22 1.06
C MET A 95 2.34 -4.76 0.75
N ASP A 96 2.24 -6.08 0.74
CA ASP A 96 0.98 -6.82 0.67
C ASP A 96 1.11 -8.12 1.44
N TYR A 97 0.04 -8.84 1.68
CA TYR A 97 0.09 -10.03 2.52
C TYR A 97 -0.86 -11.13 2.03
N SER A 98 -0.46 -12.36 2.32
CA SER A 98 -1.34 -13.53 2.36
C SER A 98 -1.80 -13.80 3.80
N PHE A 99 -2.55 -14.88 3.98
CA PHE A 99 -2.98 -15.31 5.32
C PHE A 99 -1.82 -15.77 6.20
N ASP A 100 -0.70 -16.23 5.63
CA ASP A 100 0.43 -16.85 6.33
C ASP A 100 1.72 -16.03 6.30
N ARG A 101 1.80 -14.99 5.46
CA ARG A 101 3.02 -14.17 5.33
C ARG A 101 2.77 -12.76 4.84
N LEU A 102 3.66 -11.88 5.23
CA LEU A 102 3.76 -10.52 4.76
C LEU A 102 4.87 -10.42 3.72
N ALA A 103 4.56 -9.86 2.56
CA ALA A 103 5.51 -9.59 1.50
C ALA A 103 5.93 -8.11 1.52
N ILE A 104 7.20 -7.85 1.29
CA ILE A 104 7.79 -6.51 1.27
C ILE A 104 8.69 -6.40 0.04
N ASN A 105 8.43 -5.42 -0.80
CA ASN A 105 9.35 -5.01 -1.85
C ASN A 105 10.16 -3.81 -1.38
N SER A 106 11.47 -3.98 -1.26
CA SER A 106 12.41 -2.91 -0.91
C SER A 106 13.60 -2.97 -1.86
N ASP A 107 13.90 -1.84 -2.49
CA ASP A 107 15.01 -1.73 -3.45
C ASP A 107 14.96 -2.82 -4.54
N LYS A 108 13.74 -3.01 -5.10
CA LYS A 108 13.42 -4.01 -6.14
C LYS A 108 13.64 -5.47 -5.73
N LYS A 109 13.80 -5.74 -4.44
CA LYS A 109 13.98 -7.08 -3.87
C LYS A 109 12.75 -7.47 -3.09
N LEU A 110 12.31 -8.70 -3.26
CA LEU A 110 11.16 -9.24 -2.56
C LEU A 110 11.60 -9.98 -1.30
N PHE A 111 10.97 -9.65 -0.19
CA PHE A 111 11.18 -10.28 1.11
C PHE A 111 9.86 -10.83 1.63
N TYR A 112 9.93 -11.92 2.38
CA TYR A 112 8.79 -12.46 3.11
C TYR A 112 9.08 -12.54 4.60
N TRP A 113 8.10 -12.11 5.38
CA TRP A 113 8.03 -12.31 6.83
C TRP A 113 6.93 -13.33 7.13
N ASP A 114 7.28 -14.47 7.71
CA ASP A 114 6.38 -15.58 8.02
C ASP A 114 5.83 -15.55 9.45
N GLY A 115 6.10 -14.48 10.20
CA GLY A 115 5.78 -14.36 11.62
C GLY A 115 6.96 -14.67 12.55
N ALA A 116 8.02 -15.30 12.03
CA ALA A 116 9.22 -15.67 12.79
C ALA A 116 10.51 -15.21 12.11
N THR A 117 10.63 -15.36 10.80
CA THR A 117 11.83 -15.08 10.01
C THR A 117 11.55 -14.15 8.84
N LEU A 118 12.50 -13.27 8.56
CA LEU A 118 12.52 -12.42 7.37
C LEU A 118 13.47 -13.06 6.36
N THR A 119 12.96 -13.44 5.20
CA THR A 119 13.71 -14.12 4.15
C THR A 119 13.61 -13.36 2.83
N GLN A 120 14.74 -13.13 2.16
CA GLN A 120 14.75 -12.57 0.81
C GLN A 120 14.52 -13.68 -0.21
N VAL A 121 13.72 -13.41 -1.24
CA VAL A 121 13.63 -14.27 -2.41
C VAL A 121 14.90 -14.12 -3.24
N THR A 122 15.56 -15.24 -3.51
CA THR A 122 16.83 -15.29 -4.25
C THR A 122 16.72 -16.09 -5.54
N ASP A 123 15.50 -16.43 -5.96
CA ASP A 123 15.28 -17.12 -7.22
C ASP A 123 15.78 -16.26 -8.38
N VAL A 124 16.57 -16.87 -9.27
CA VAL A 124 17.20 -16.17 -10.41
C VAL A 124 16.18 -15.75 -11.48
N ASP A 125 15.03 -16.40 -11.51
CA ASP A 125 13.94 -16.11 -12.44
C ASP A 125 13.04 -14.97 -11.94
N LEU A 126 13.15 -14.60 -10.65
CA LEU A 126 12.58 -13.37 -10.11
C LEU A 126 13.54 -12.22 -10.41
N ARG A 127 13.25 -11.47 -11.43
CA ARG A 127 14.00 -10.26 -11.79
C ARG A 127 13.80 -9.13 -10.78
N ASP A 128 14.20 -7.91 -11.12
CA ASP A 128 13.87 -6.71 -10.35
C ASP A 128 12.35 -6.62 -10.14
N VAL A 129 11.92 -6.45 -8.90
CA VAL A 129 10.50 -6.28 -8.57
C VAL A 129 10.19 -4.80 -8.42
N TYR A 130 9.39 -4.24 -9.33
CA TYR A 130 8.94 -2.84 -9.25
C TYR A 130 7.69 -2.69 -8.39
N ASP A 131 6.77 -3.63 -8.53
CA ASP A 131 5.53 -3.67 -7.77
C ASP A 131 4.99 -5.09 -7.68
N PHE A 132 4.08 -5.36 -6.76
CA PHE A 132 3.47 -6.66 -6.62
C PHE A 132 2.13 -6.59 -5.88
N VAL A 133 1.33 -7.63 -6.04
CA VAL A 133 0.05 -7.80 -5.35
C VAL A 133 -0.21 -9.28 -5.05
N PHE A 134 -0.87 -9.57 -3.95
CA PHE A 134 -1.34 -10.91 -3.62
C PHE A 134 -2.75 -11.15 -4.18
N VAL A 135 -2.91 -12.19 -4.99
CA VAL A 135 -4.19 -12.59 -5.57
C VAL A 135 -4.27 -14.12 -5.68
N ASP A 136 -5.39 -14.67 -5.24
CA ASP A 136 -5.78 -16.08 -5.40
C ASP A 136 -4.68 -17.10 -5.03
N GLY A 137 -3.91 -16.80 -4.00
CA GLY A 137 -2.85 -17.68 -3.49
C GLY A 137 -1.47 -17.46 -4.11
N TYR A 138 -1.33 -16.49 -5.00
CA TYR A 138 -0.07 -16.15 -5.66
C TYR A 138 0.36 -14.72 -5.34
N PHE A 139 1.66 -14.48 -5.31
CA PHE A 139 2.19 -13.13 -5.43
C PHE A 139 2.49 -12.86 -6.90
N MET A 140 1.83 -11.88 -7.46
CA MET A 140 2.10 -11.43 -8.81
C MET A 140 2.95 -10.18 -8.76
N THR A 141 4.12 -10.24 -9.38
CA THR A 141 5.12 -9.17 -9.43
C THR A 141 5.23 -8.60 -10.83
N THR A 142 5.82 -7.42 -10.96
CA THR A 142 6.23 -6.89 -12.27
C THR A 142 7.68 -6.43 -12.23
N ASP A 143 8.40 -6.74 -13.30
CA ASP A 143 9.75 -6.23 -13.57
C ASP A 143 9.75 -4.98 -14.46
N GLY A 144 8.54 -4.43 -14.73
CA GLY A 144 8.33 -3.28 -15.62
C GLY A 144 8.03 -3.67 -17.07
N GLU A 145 8.31 -4.90 -17.47
CA GLU A 145 8.05 -5.43 -18.80
C GLU A 145 7.00 -6.56 -18.73
N PHE A 146 7.16 -7.44 -17.74
CA PHE A 146 6.31 -8.62 -17.57
C PHE A 146 5.63 -8.64 -16.21
N LEU A 147 4.51 -9.35 -16.16
CA LEU A 147 3.88 -9.82 -14.95
C LEU A 147 4.39 -11.23 -14.66
N VAL A 148 5.06 -11.42 -13.55
CA VAL A 148 5.67 -12.68 -13.14
C VAL A 148 4.97 -13.21 -11.91
N VAL A 149 4.63 -14.49 -11.91
CA VAL A 149 3.82 -15.12 -10.85
C VAL A 149 4.68 -16.09 -10.06
N THR A 150 4.61 -16.01 -8.73
CA THR A 150 5.21 -17.02 -7.85
C THR A 150 4.49 -18.36 -7.97
N GLU A 151 5.12 -19.44 -7.52
CA GLU A 151 4.45 -20.74 -7.46
C GLU A 151 3.41 -20.79 -6.32
N LEU A 152 2.35 -21.55 -6.52
CA LEU A 152 1.34 -21.78 -5.51
C LEU A 152 1.95 -22.56 -4.33
N ASN A 153 1.75 -22.06 -3.12
CA ASN A 153 2.31 -22.61 -1.87
C ASN A 153 3.84 -22.58 -1.75
N ASP A 154 4.55 -22.09 -2.75
CA ASP A 154 6.00 -21.84 -2.69
C ASP A 154 6.33 -20.44 -3.26
N PRO A 155 6.06 -19.37 -2.52
CA PRO A 155 6.29 -18.00 -3.00
C PRO A 155 7.77 -17.62 -3.10
N MET A 156 8.67 -18.50 -2.64
CA MET A 156 10.12 -18.32 -2.80
C MET A 156 10.61 -18.76 -4.18
N SER A 157 9.77 -19.47 -4.94
CA SER A 157 10.09 -19.99 -6.28
C SER A 157 9.21 -19.33 -7.36
N VAL A 158 9.82 -19.08 -8.48
CA VAL A 158 9.20 -18.48 -9.67
C VAL A 158 9.37 -19.41 -10.85
N ASN A 159 8.30 -19.60 -11.62
CA ASN A 159 8.39 -20.36 -12.87
C ASN A 159 8.52 -19.37 -14.03
N PRO A 160 9.67 -19.36 -14.74
CA PRO A 160 9.91 -18.40 -15.81
C PRO A 160 8.98 -18.57 -17.02
N LEU A 161 8.21 -19.67 -17.08
CA LEU A 161 7.22 -19.91 -18.12
C LEU A 161 5.83 -19.38 -17.76
N LYS A 162 5.62 -18.95 -16.51
CA LYS A 162 4.38 -18.35 -16.02
C LYS A 162 4.53 -16.83 -15.97
N TYR A 163 4.38 -16.18 -17.09
CA TYR A 163 4.40 -14.72 -17.18
C TYR A 163 3.25 -14.21 -18.05
N GLY A 164 2.88 -12.97 -17.82
CA GLY A 164 1.97 -12.21 -18.66
C GLY A 164 2.66 -10.96 -19.18
N SER A 165 2.17 -10.42 -20.28
CA SER A 165 2.60 -9.14 -20.83
C SER A 165 1.40 -8.21 -20.96
N SER A 166 1.64 -6.91 -20.83
CA SER A 166 0.69 -5.87 -21.19
C SER A 166 0.96 -5.51 -22.65
N GLU A 167 0.00 -5.77 -23.53
CA GLU A 167 0.24 -5.75 -25.00
C GLU A 167 -0.49 -4.61 -25.72
N VAL A 168 -1.34 -3.84 -25.03
CA VAL A 168 -2.11 -2.74 -25.65
C VAL A 168 -1.19 -1.66 -26.19
N ASP A 169 -0.13 -1.32 -25.46
CA ASP A 169 0.89 -0.37 -25.89
C ASP A 169 2.25 -0.78 -25.30
N PRO A 170 3.37 -0.68 -26.03
CA PRO A 170 4.70 -1.06 -25.54
C PRO A 170 5.26 -0.03 -24.55
N ASP A 171 4.54 0.27 -23.50
CA ASP A 171 4.98 1.11 -22.41
C ASP A 171 5.18 0.32 -21.09
N PRO A 172 6.14 0.74 -20.25
CA PRO A 172 6.48 -0.05 -19.06
C PRO A 172 5.35 -0.11 -18.04
N ILE A 173 5.18 -1.27 -17.43
CA ILE A 173 4.27 -1.49 -16.32
C ILE A 173 4.84 -0.78 -15.08
N MET A 174 4.10 0.18 -14.57
CA MET A 174 4.51 1.01 -13.43
C MET A 174 3.98 0.48 -12.10
N ARG A 175 2.77 -0.09 -12.12
CA ARG A 175 2.08 -0.62 -10.94
C ARG A 175 1.15 -1.77 -11.31
N VAL A 176 0.85 -2.59 -10.31
CA VAL A 176 -0.15 -3.65 -10.40
C VAL A 176 -1.18 -3.46 -9.30
N LEU A 177 -2.46 -3.62 -9.64
CA LEU A 177 -3.56 -3.47 -8.69
C LEU A 177 -4.49 -4.68 -8.78
N LYS A 178 -5.03 -5.07 -7.64
CA LYS A 178 -6.10 -6.06 -7.55
C LYS A 178 -7.44 -5.36 -7.42
N LEU A 179 -8.36 -5.68 -8.30
CA LEU A 179 -9.75 -5.23 -8.22
C LEU A 179 -10.68 -6.44 -8.43
N ARG A 180 -11.42 -6.83 -7.40
CA ARG A 180 -12.41 -7.93 -7.46
C ARG A 180 -11.88 -9.26 -8.01
N GLY A 181 -10.63 -9.60 -7.71
CA GLY A 181 -10.00 -10.83 -8.20
C GLY A 181 -9.36 -10.72 -9.59
N GLU A 182 -9.51 -9.60 -10.26
CA GLU A 182 -8.81 -9.27 -11.49
C GLU A 182 -7.54 -8.46 -11.17
N ILE A 183 -6.52 -8.58 -12.02
CA ILE A 183 -5.29 -7.83 -11.91
C ILE A 183 -5.28 -6.80 -13.02
N HIS A 184 -5.03 -5.56 -12.63
CA HIS A 184 -4.87 -4.45 -13.56
C HIS A 184 -3.42 -4.01 -13.57
N ALA A 185 -2.80 -4.09 -14.74
CA ALA A 185 -1.51 -3.49 -15.01
C ALA A 185 -1.72 -2.00 -15.33
N ILE A 186 -1.05 -1.13 -14.58
CA ILE A 186 -1.02 0.29 -14.85
C ILE A 186 0.32 0.61 -15.47
N ASN A 187 0.29 0.88 -16.75
CA ASN A 187 1.44 1.25 -17.53
C ASN A 187 1.67 2.77 -17.45
N ARG A 188 2.73 3.26 -18.06
CA ARG A 188 3.06 4.69 -18.01
C ARG A 188 1.98 5.58 -18.64
N TYR A 189 1.35 5.10 -19.71
CA TYR A 189 0.37 5.85 -20.51
C TYR A 189 -0.94 5.10 -20.71
N THR A 190 -0.97 3.80 -20.44
CA THR A 190 -2.12 2.91 -20.64
C THR A 190 -2.44 2.10 -19.39
N SER A 191 -3.53 1.35 -19.38
CA SER A 191 -3.88 0.38 -18.34
C SER A 191 -4.66 -0.79 -18.92
N GLU A 192 -4.39 -1.98 -18.44
CA GLU A 192 -5.04 -3.24 -18.82
C GLU A 192 -5.57 -3.98 -17.60
#